data_b944a9b78af495277dee7670c210c10d
#
_entry.id   b944a9b78af495277dee7670c210c10d
#
_cell.length_a   1.000
_cell.length_b   1.000
_cell.length_c   1.000
_cell.angle_alpha   90.00
_cell.angle_beta   90.00
_cell.angle_gamma   90.00
#
_symmetry.space_group_name_H-M   'P 1'
#
loop_
_entity.id
_entity.type
_entity.pdbx_description
1 polymer ?
#
loop_
_entity_poly.entity_id
_entity_poly.type
_entity_poly.pdbx_seq_one_letter_code
_entity_poly.pdbx_strand_id
1 'polypeptide(L)'
;ELFHAMIEAGVQAGYPRTDDLNGYQQEGFGPMDRTVTPKGRRSSTARGYLDMAKGRDNLTIITHAMTNRILFSQKQAIGVEYFEGQNALQPIQVFADKEVLLCAGTIASPQILQRSGVGPAALLKSLDIPVVQDLPGVGENLQDHLEMYLQYQCKKPVSLYPALKWYNQPMIGAEWLFLGTGIGASNQFEAGGFIRSSDEFDWPNIQYHFLPIAINYNGTNAIHEHGFQAHVGSMRSPSRGRIQLKSKDPFEHPSILFNYMSTEQDWREFRDAIRITREIMHQPALDPYRGEEISPGQAVQTDTQIDEFVRNHAETAYHPSSSCKMGEDDMAVVDGYGRVHEMQGLRVIDASIMPLIITGNLNATTIMMAEKLADHIRGNPALAASTAPFYQAARVSSQA
;
A
#
# COMPACT_ATOMS: atom_id res chain seq x y z
N GLU A 1 -10.67 13.16 -20.99
CA GLU A 1 -9.67 13.92 -21.75
C GLU A 1 -8.33 13.96 -21.02
N LEU A 2 -8.26 14.45 -19.75
CA LEU A 2 -7.00 14.59 -19.00
C LEU A 2 -6.23 13.29 -18.86
N PHE A 3 -6.88 12.17 -18.53
CA PHE A 3 -6.20 10.88 -18.42
C PHE A 3 -5.49 10.46 -19.72
N HIS A 4 -6.14 10.65 -20.88
CA HIS A 4 -5.51 10.38 -22.17
C HIS A 4 -4.33 11.31 -22.44
N ALA A 5 -4.47 12.59 -22.11
CA ALA A 5 -3.37 13.57 -22.27
C ALA A 5 -2.18 13.24 -21.37
N MET A 6 -2.43 12.77 -20.14
CA MET A 6 -1.38 12.36 -19.20
C MET A 6 -0.63 11.11 -19.67
N ILE A 7 -1.37 10.09 -20.17
CA ILE A 7 -0.74 8.89 -20.75
C ILE A 7 0.09 9.29 -21.97
N GLU A 8 -0.47 10.10 -22.86
CA GLU A 8 0.22 10.53 -24.08
C GLU A 8 1.46 11.38 -23.77
N ALA A 9 1.40 12.21 -22.74
CA ALA A 9 2.56 12.99 -22.28
C ALA A 9 3.70 12.08 -21.82
N GLY A 10 3.39 10.99 -21.10
CA GLY A 10 4.39 10.00 -20.74
C GLY A 10 5.04 9.32 -21.96
N VAL A 11 4.24 9.03 -22.99
CA VAL A 11 4.75 8.46 -24.25
C VAL A 11 5.62 9.47 -25.02
N GLN A 12 5.20 10.75 -25.08
CA GLN A 12 5.97 11.81 -25.71
C GLN A 12 7.29 12.11 -24.98
N ALA A 13 7.36 11.85 -23.68
CA ALA A 13 8.59 11.92 -22.90
C ALA A 13 9.53 10.71 -23.12
N GLY A 14 9.15 9.77 -24.01
CA GLY A 14 10.00 8.65 -24.40
C GLY A 14 9.72 7.33 -23.67
N TYR A 15 8.73 7.29 -22.79
CA TYR A 15 8.35 6.05 -22.08
C TYR A 15 7.38 5.21 -22.90
N PRO A 16 7.40 3.88 -22.77
CA PRO A 16 6.48 3.03 -23.50
C PRO A 16 5.01 3.28 -23.12
N ARG A 17 4.11 3.01 -24.06
CA ARG A 17 2.69 2.83 -23.76
C ARG A 17 2.46 1.38 -23.36
N THR A 18 1.68 1.15 -22.34
CA THR A 18 1.17 -0.18 -21.96
C THR A 18 -0.34 -0.16 -21.83
N ASP A 19 -0.99 -1.24 -22.25
CA ASP A 19 -2.44 -1.40 -22.09
C ASP A 19 -2.81 -2.07 -20.76
N ASP A 20 -1.82 -2.65 -20.06
CA ASP A 20 -1.99 -3.32 -18.78
C ASP A 20 -0.75 -3.14 -17.89
N LEU A 21 -0.88 -2.26 -16.89
CA LEU A 21 0.17 -1.99 -15.90
C LEU A 21 0.41 -3.17 -14.93
N ASN A 22 -0.45 -4.17 -14.93
CA ASN A 22 -0.30 -5.42 -14.17
C ASN A 22 0.03 -6.62 -15.07
N GLY A 23 0.20 -6.40 -16.39
CA GLY A 23 0.46 -7.43 -17.39
C GLY A 23 1.93 -7.76 -17.58
N TYR A 24 2.25 -8.23 -18.78
CA TYR A 24 3.62 -8.64 -19.14
C TYR A 24 4.64 -7.52 -18.96
N GLN A 25 4.31 -6.30 -19.39
CA GLN A 25 5.18 -5.13 -19.30
C GLN A 25 4.57 -4.09 -18.35
N GLN A 26 5.08 -4.03 -17.13
CA GLN A 26 4.69 -3.00 -16.17
C GLN A 26 5.22 -1.62 -16.56
N GLU A 27 6.45 -1.54 -17.11
CA GLU A 27 7.09 -0.28 -17.46
C GLU A 27 6.33 0.45 -18.57
N GLY A 28 5.96 1.68 -18.31
CA GLY A 28 5.25 2.56 -19.25
C GLY A 28 4.08 3.30 -18.62
N PHE A 29 3.32 3.99 -19.49
CA PHE A 29 2.11 4.72 -19.12
C PHE A 29 0.88 4.09 -19.75
N GLY A 30 -0.20 3.99 -18.98
CA GLY A 30 -1.42 3.33 -19.42
C GLY A 30 -2.60 3.52 -18.48
N PRO A 31 -3.74 2.85 -18.80
CA PRO A 31 -4.89 2.82 -17.92
C PRO A 31 -4.56 2.04 -16.63
N MET A 32 -5.13 2.48 -15.52
CA MET A 32 -5.01 1.79 -14.23
C MET A 32 -6.27 0.98 -13.93
N ASP A 33 -6.07 -0.26 -13.51
CA ASP A 33 -7.12 -1.10 -12.99
C ASP A 33 -7.65 -0.59 -11.66
N ARG A 34 -8.93 -0.79 -11.44
CA ARG A 34 -9.62 -0.38 -10.23
C ARG A 34 -10.34 -1.55 -9.59
N THR A 35 -10.28 -1.65 -8.28
CA THR A 35 -11.04 -2.65 -7.51
C THR A 35 -12.51 -2.21 -7.39
N VAL A 36 -13.20 -2.14 -8.54
CA VAL A 36 -14.58 -1.69 -8.67
C VAL A 36 -15.36 -2.67 -9.55
N THR A 37 -16.57 -3.02 -9.13
CA THR A 37 -17.45 -3.88 -9.93
C THR A 37 -18.01 -3.12 -11.15
N PRO A 38 -18.54 -3.80 -12.19
CA PRO A 38 -19.21 -3.14 -13.33
C PRO A 38 -20.38 -2.22 -12.94
N LYS A 39 -20.90 -2.35 -11.71
CA LYS A 39 -21.95 -1.48 -11.14
C LYS A 39 -21.40 -0.33 -10.30
N GLY A 40 -20.14 0.05 -10.49
CA GLY A 40 -19.53 1.18 -9.79
C GLY A 40 -19.39 1.00 -8.28
N ARG A 41 -19.35 -0.22 -7.76
CA ARG A 41 -19.20 -0.50 -6.33
C ARG A 41 -17.83 -1.07 -6.02
N ARG A 42 -17.18 -0.56 -4.98
CA ARG A 42 -15.89 -1.10 -4.51
C ARG A 42 -16.00 -2.61 -4.24
N SER A 43 -15.15 -3.41 -4.88
CA SER A 43 -15.02 -4.84 -4.66
C SER A 43 -13.96 -5.09 -3.59
N SER A 44 -14.30 -4.80 -2.32
CA SER A 44 -13.43 -5.14 -1.20
C SER A 44 -13.40 -6.66 -0.96
N THR A 45 -12.40 -7.16 -0.22
CA THR A 45 -12.33 -8.56 0.20
C THR A 45 -13.55 -8.99 1.00
N ALA A 46 -14.17 -8.09 1.78
CA ALA A 46 -15.44 -8.38 2.44
C ALA A 46 -16.54 -8.73 1.42
N ARG A 47 -16.62 -8.00 0.30
CA ARG A 47 -17.60 -8.31 -0.76
C ARG A 47 -17.21 -9.48 -1.65
N GLY A 48 -15.92 -9.59 -1.98
CA GLY A 48 -15.43 -10.64 -2.85
C GLY A 48 -15.37 -12.02 -2.19
N TYR A 49 -15.19 -12.07 -0.86
CA TYR A 49 -15.03 -13.34 -0.13
C TYR A 49 -16.06 -13.51 0.98
N LEU A 50 -16.15 -12.55 1.91
CA LEU A 50 -16.94 -12.72 3.12
C LEU A 50 -18.44 -12.75 2.83
N ASP A 51 -18.94 -11.89 1.93
CA ASP A 51 -20.38 -11.88 1.56
C ASP A 51 -20.81 -13.21 0.94
N MET A 52 -19.92 -13.91 0.22
CA MET A 52 -20.21 -15.24 -0.33
C MET A 52 -20.20 -16.34 0.73
N ALA A 53 -19.53 -16.12 1.85
CA ALA A 53 -19.41 -17.09 2.95
C ALA A 53 -20.44 -16.84 4.06
N LYS A 54 -21.10 -15.68 4.09
CA LYS A 54 -22.16 -15.37 5.06
C LYS A 54 -23.28 -16.42 4.98
N GLY A 55 -23.70 -16.89 6.15
CA GLY A 55 -24.74 -17.92 6.25
C GLY A 55 -24.23 -19.35 6.22
N ARG A 56 -22.92 -19.59 6.21
CA ARG A 56 -22.35 -20.89 6.48
C ARG A 56 -22.40 -21.17 7.99
N ASP A 57 -22.90 -22.32 8.40
CA ASP A 57 -23.03 -22.70 9.81
C ASP A 57 -21.68 -22.83 10.54
N ASN A 58 -20.61 -23.03 9.77
CA ASN A 58 -19.24 -23.15 10.28
C ASN A 58 -18.45 -21.82 10.26
N LEU A 59 -19.10 -20.67 10.04
CA LEU A 59 -18.48 -19.35 10.06
C LEU A 59 -19.14 -18.45 11.12
N THR A 60 -18.38 -18.11 12.15
CA THR A 60 -18.76 -17.10 13.14
C THR A 60 -17.94 -15.82 12.94
N ILE A 61 -18.60 -14.68 12.83
CA ILE A 61 -17.98 -13.37 12.66
C ILE A 61 -18.30 -12.53 13.89
N ILE A 62 -17.26 -12.13 14.63
CA ILE A 62 -17.38 -11.26 15.79
C ILE A 62 -16.78 -9.91 15.43
N THR A 63 -17.60 -8.88 15.44
CA THR A 63 -17.19 -7.49 15.15
C THR A 63 -17.06 -6.71 16.46
N HIS A 64 -16.40 -5.52 16.41
CA HIS A 64 -16.10 -4.72 17.58
C HIS A 64 -15.28 -5.47 18.64
N ALA A 65 -14.48 -6.43 18.19
CA ALA A 65 -13.61 -7.29 19.00
C ALA A 65 -12.15 -6.82 18.88
N MET A 66 -11.62 -6.20 19.94
CA MET A 66 -10.22 -5.82 20.01
C MET A 66 -9.39 -6.99 20.48
N THR A 67 -8.61 -7.60 19.60
CA THR A 67 -7.72 -8.71 19.95
C THR A 67 -6.63 -8.22 20.89
N ASN A 68 -6.58 -8.81 22.07
CA ASN A 68 -5.55 -8.51 23.07
C ASN A 68 -4.29 -9.32 22.78
N ARG A 69 -4.39 -10.64 22.83
CA ARG A 69 -3.24 -11.55 22.68
C ARG A 69 -3.65 -12.93 22.18
N ILE A 70 -2.67 -13.66 21.70
CA ILE A 70 -2.74 -15.10 21.43
C ILE A 70 -2.48 -15.84 22.74
N LEU A 71 -3.22 -16.92 22.99
CA LEU A 71 -3.06 -17.78 24.11
C LEU A 71 -2.14 -18.96 23.76
N PHE A 72 -1.17 -19.23 24.61
CA PHE A 72 -0.21 -20.29 24.40
C PHE A 72 -0.23 -21.34 25.53
N SER A 73 -0.04 -22.60 25.15
CA SER A 73 0.39 -23.68 26.04
C SER A 73 1.83 -24.02 25.62
N GLN A 74 2.81 -23.60 26.41
CA GLN A 74 4.22 -23.57 26.00
C GLN A 74 4.39 -22.75 24.71
N LYS A 75 4.82 -23.38 23.61
CA LYS A 75 4.96 -22.75 22.28
C LYS A 75 3.81 -23.07 21.31
N GLN A 76 2.77 -23.76 21.76
CA GLN A 76 1.57 -24.08 20.96
C GLN A 76 0.54 -22.97 21.13
N ALA A 77 0.12 -22.34 20.03
CA ALA A 77 -1.05 -21.45 20.02
C ALA A 77 -2.32 -22.27 20.24
N ILE A 78 -3.10 -21.90 21.25
CA ILE A 78 -4.32 -22.62 21.66
C ILE A 78 -5.59 -21.76 21.56
N GLY A 79 -5.48 -20.48 21.19
CA GLY A 79 -6.63 -19.59 21.08
C GLY A 79 -6.23 -18.13 21.10
N VAL A 80 -7.22 -17.27 21.25
CA VAL A 80 -7.07 -15.81 21.32
C VAL A 80 -7.88 -15.23 22.47
N GLU A 81 -7.44 -14.10 22.99
CA GLU A 81 -8.13 -13.29 23.97
C GLU A 81 -8.47 -11.94 23.35
N TYR A 82 -9.70 -11.49 23.51
CA TYR A 82 -10.17 -10.22 22.95
C TYR A 82 -11.14 -9.49 23.87
N PHE A 83 -11.29 -8.19 23.68
CA PHE A 83 -12.30 -7.37 24.35
C PHE A 83 -13.44 -7.06 23.37
N GLU A 84 -14.69 -7.24 23.79
CA GLU A 84 -15.86 -6.92 22.98
C GLU A 84 -16.38 -5.53 23.33
N GLY A 85 -16.22 -4.58 22.38
CA GLY A 85 -16.54 -3.16 22.57
C GLY A 85 -15.41 -2.36 23.26
N GLN A 86 -15.46 -1.04 23.13
CA GLN A 86 -14.41 -0.13 23.61
C GLN A 86 -14.31 -0.02 25.13
N ASN A 87 -15.36 -0.38 25.86
CA ASN A 87 -15.45 -0.26 27.31
C ASN A 87 -15.50 -1.62 28.04
N ALA A 88 -15.13 -2.69 27.36
CA ALA A 88 -15.15 -4.00 27.97
C ALA A 88 -14.07 -4.10 29.07
N LEU A 89 -14.51 -4.46 30.29
CA LEU A 89 -13.63 -4.59 31.46
C LEU A 89 -13.03 -6.00 31.58
N GLN A 90 -13.64 -6.97 30.93
CA GLN A 90 -13.22 -8.37 30.99
C GLN A 90 -12.95 -8.90 29.60
N PRO A 91 -11.81 -9.53 29.37
CA PRO A 91 -11.54 -10.19 28.10
C PRO A 91 -12.32 -11.50 27.97
N ILE A 92 -12.61 -11.86 26.71
CA ILE A 92 -13.22 -13.12 26.32
C ILE A 92 -12.14 -14.00 25.67
N GLN A 93 -12.13 -15.29 25.99
CA GLN A 93 -11.20 -16.24 25.40
C GLN A 93 -11.94 -17.18 24.44
N VAL A 94 -11.34 -17.42 23.28
CA VAL A 94 -11.79 -18.40 22.29
C VAL A 94 -10.63 -19.32 21.97
N PHE A 95 -10.89 -20.63 22.02
CA PHE A 95 -9.89 -21.66 21.81
C PHE A 95 -9.93 -22.19 20.38
N ALA A 96 -8.78 -22.56 19.85
CA ALA A 96 -8.60 -23.10 18.51
C ALA A 96 -8.22 -24.58 18.58
N ASP A 97 -8.96 -25.42 17.87
CA ASP A 97 -8.68 -26.86 17.78
C ASP A 97 -7.53 -27.20 16.83
N LYS A 98 -7.26 -26.32 15.85
CA LYS A 98 -6.23 -26.54 14.82
C LYS A 98 -5.10 -25.52 14.92
N GLU A 99 -5.37 -24.31 14.51
CA GLU A 99 -4.37 -23.22 14.50
C GLU A 99 -5.02 -21.83 14.60
N VAL A 100 -4.24 -20.84 14.97
CA VAL A 100 -4.58 -19.43 14.97
C VAL A 100 -3.97 -18.79 13.72
N LEU A 101 -4.79 -18.11 12.91
CA LEU A 101 -4.36 -17.34 11.75
C LEU A 101 -4.41 -15.85 12.10
N LEU A 102 -3.26 -15.22 12.18
CA LEU A 102 -3.13 -13.80 12.47
C LEU A 102 -3.13 -13.02 11.14
N CYS A 103 -4.18 -12.24 10.89
CA CYS A 103 -4.40 -11.47 9.68
C CYS A 103 -4.73 -10.01 10.01
N ALA A 104 -4.06 -9.43 11.02
CA ALA A 104 -4.39 -8.12 11.55
C ALA A 104 -3.69 -6.95 10.80
N GLY A 105 -2.91 -7.27 9.77
CA GLY A 105 -2.19 -6.31 8.93
C GLY A 105 -0.87 -5.84 9.55
N THR A 106 -0.14 -5.10 8.75
CA THR A 106 1.26 -4.72 9.05
C THR A 106 1.44 -4.01 10.38
N ILE A 107 0.46 -3.22 10.80
CA ILE A 107 0.56 -2.45 12.05
C ILE A 107 0.12 -3.28 13.26
N ALA A 108 -0.94 -4.07 13.15
CA ALA A 108 -1.51 -4.76 14.31
C ALA A 108 -0.93 -6.16 14.53
N SER A 109 -0.52 -6.88 13.49
CA SER A 109 0.03 -8.24 13.63
C SER A 109 1.29 -8.28 14.51
N PRO A 110 2.32 -7.44 14.32
CA PRO A 110 3.47 -7.43 15.22
C PRO A 110 3.09 -7.02 16.65
N GLN A 111 2.12 -6.12 16.85
CA GLN A 111 1.67 -5.75 18.18
C GLN A 111 1.03 -6.92 18.92
N ILE A 112 0.17 -7.69 18.25
CA ILE A 112 -0.48 -8.85 18.83
C ILE A 112 0.58 -9.90 19.19
N LEU A 113 1.57 -10.17 18.34
CA LEU A 113 2.67 -11.06 18.64
C LEU A 113 3.45 -10.57 19.88
N GLN A 114 3.86 -9.31 19.91
CA GLN A 114 4.59 -8.72 21.04
C GLN A 114 3.79 -8.81 22.35
N ARG A 115 2.49 -8.44 22.36
CA ARG A 115 1.63 -8.57 23.56
C ARG A 115 1.46 -10.04 24.00
N SER A 116 1.60 -10.96 23.08
CA SER A 116 1.53 -12.39 23.35
C SER A 116 2.84 -13.00 23.85
N GLY A 117 3.91 -12.19 23.96
CA GLY A 117 5.23 -12.67 24.38
C GLY A 117 6.09 -13.23 23.25
N VAL A 118 5.73 -12.99 21.99
CA VAL A 118 6.51 -13.38 20.80
C VAL A 118 7.08 -12.13 20.17
N GLY A 119 8.39 -11.93 20.25
CA GLY A 119 9.06 -10.73 19.75
C GLY A 119 10.41 -10.46 20.41
N PRO A 120 10.99 -9.27 20.19
CA PRO A 120 12.29 -8.92 20.76
C PRO A 120 12.30 -9.00 22.29
N ALA A 121 13.05 -9.95 22.86
CA ALA A 121 13.04 -10.22 24.30
C ALA A 121 13.36 -8.99 25.16
N ALA A 122 14.21 -8.11 24.68
CA ALA A 122 14.57 -6.87 25.40
C ALA A 122 13.35 -5.93 25.51
N LEU A 123 12.59 -5.73 24.44
CA LEU A 123 11.36 -4.95 24.43
C LEU A 123 10.31 -5.57 25.37
N LEU A 124 10.08 -6.88 25.23
CA LEU A 124 9.08 -7.59 26.03
C LEU A 124 9.37 -7.47 27.54
N LYS A 125 10.62 -7.67 27.95
CA LYS A 125 11.06 -7.51 29.34
C LYS A 125 10.90 -6.09 29.86
N SER A 126 11.16 -5.07 29.01
CA SER A 126 11.01 -3.67 29.41
C SER A 126 9.55 -3.27 29.68
N LEU A 127 8.61 -4.03 29.11
CA LEU A 127 7.17 -3.87 29.30
C LEU A 127 6.59 -4.89 30.28
N ASP A 128 7.39 -5.66 31.03
CA ASP A 128 6.99 -6.77 31.89
C ASP A 128 6.07 -7.78 31.19
N ILE A 129 6.32 -8.05 29.91
CA ILE A 129 5.64 -9.11 29.16
C ILE A 129 6.48 -10.37 29.25
N PRO A 130 5.93 -11.51 29.72
CA PRO A 130 6.63 -12.78 29.74
C PRO A 130 7.07 -13.19 28.32
N VAL A 131 8.34 -13.53 28.16
CA VAL A 131 8.86 -13.97 26.86
C VAL A 131 8.46 -15.42 26.63
N VAL A 132 7.62 -15.69 25.63
CA VAL A 132 7.29 -17.03 25.15
C VAL A 132 8.31 -17.46 24.10
N GLN A 133 8.64 -16.56 23.18
CA GLN A 133 9.66 -16.76 22.15
C GLN A 133 10.39 -15.45 21.85
N ASP A 134 11.71 -15.49 21.96
CA ASP A 134 12.56 -14.40 21.46
C ASP A 134 12.63 -14.47 19.95
N LEU A 135 11.99 -13.53 19.27
CA LEU A 135 11.92 -13.43 17.82
C LEU A 135 12.17 -11.97 17.41
N PRO A 136 13.44 -11.59 17.23
CA PRO A 136 13.86 -10.19 17.13
C PRO A 136 13.29 -9.45 15.93
N GLY A 137 12.89 -10.17 14.87
CA GLY A 137 12.32 -9.56 13.65
C GLY A 137 10.88 -9.07 13.81
N VAL A 138 10.17 -9.41 14.88
CA VAL A 138 8.77 -9.00 15.06
C VAL A 138 8.69 -7.48 15.26
N GLY A 139 8.06 -6.82 14.29
CA GLY A 139 7.93 -5.36 14.25
C GLY A 139 9.05 -4.63 13.53
N GLU A 140 10.14 -5.30 13.19
CA GLU A 140 11.26 -4.73 12.43
C GLU A 140 11.02 -4.80 10.92
N ASN A 141 11.88 -4.16 10.12
CA ASN A 141 11.84 -4.16 8.65
C ASN A 141 10.56 -3.49 8.06
N LEU A 142 9.87 -2.63 8.81
CA LEU A 142 8.71 -1.88 8.30
C LEU A 142 9.10 -1.10 7.05
N GLN A 143 8.32 -1.25 6.00
CA GLN A 143 8.47 -0.58 4.71
C GLN A 143 7.15 0.04 4.30
N ASP A 144 7.23 1.09 3.49
CA ASP A 144 6.07 1.78 2.95
C ASP A 144 6.47 2.50 1.65
N HIS A 145 5.50 2.82 0.82
CA HIS A 145 5.69 3.74 -0.30
C HIS A 145 5.43 5.17 0.17
N LEU A 146 6.39 6.04 -0.10
CA LEU A 146 6.29 7.47 0.10
C LEU A 146 6.03 8.13 -1.24
N GLU A 147 5.12 9.09 -1.28
CA GLU A 147 4.77 9.83 -2.50
C GLU A 147 4.70 11.34 -2.26
N MET A 148 4.69 12.10 -3.32
CA MET A 148 4.48 13.54 -3.32
C MET A 148 3.57 13.94 -4.48
N TYR A 149 3.02 15.17 -4.43
CA TYR A 149 2.11 15.67 -5.44
C TYR A 149 2.75 16.79 -6.25
N LEU A 150 2.80 16.59 -7.59
CA LEU A 150 3.07 17.68 -8.51
C LEU A 150 1.74 18.15 -9.08
N GLN A 151 1.43 19.43 -8.87
CA GLN A 151 0.11 19.99 -9.12
C GLN A 151 0.20 21.15 -10.12
N TYR A 152 -0.75 21.16 -11.03
CA TYR A 152 -0.85 22.17 -12.09
C TYR A 152 -2.27 22.73 -12.16
N GLN A 153 -2.36 24.04 -12.44
CA GLN A 153 -3.60 24.67 -12.85
C GLN A 153 -4.05 24.09 -14.20
N CYS A 154 -5.36 23.93 -14.39
CA CYS A 154 -5.91 23.46 -15.65
C CYS A 154 -6.58 24.61 -16.41
N LYS A 155 -6.07 24.95 -17.61
CA LYS A 155 -6.60 26.02 -18.45
C LYS A 155 -8.01 25.77 -18.95
N LYS A 156 -8.44 24.49 -19.04
CA LYS A 156 -9.76 24.10 -19.51
C LYS A 156 -10.63 23.58 -18.36
N PRO A 157 -11.94 23.75 -18.40
CA PRO A 157 -12.87 23.32 -17.36
C PRO A 157 -13.19 21.83 -17.47
N VAL A 158 -12.15 20.96 -17.56
CA VAL A 158 -12.26 19.51 -17.76
C VAL A 158 -11.84 18.68 -16.54
N SER A 159 -11.47 19.36 -15.45
CA SER A 159 -11.12 18.68 -14.19
C SER A 159 -12.33 18.32 -13.36
N LEU A 160 -12.13 17.56 -12.29
CA LEU A 160 -13.18 17.17 -11.32
C LEU A 160 -13.57 18.30 -10.35
N TYR A 161 -13.01 19.50 -10.47
CA TYR A 161 -13.32 20.59 -9.56
C TYR A 161 -14.83 20.85 -9.37
N PRO A 162 -15.70 20.80 -10.43
CA PRO A 162 -17.13 20.94 -10.25
C PRO A 162 -17.77 19.86 -9.35
N ALA A 163 -17.20 18.67 -9.30
CA ALA A 163 -17.73 17.58 -8.46
C ALA A 163 -17.57 17.85 -6.96
N LEU A 164 -16.63 18.74 -6.57
CA LEU A 164 -16.45 19.15 -5.17
C LEU A 164 -17.50 20.14 -4.69
N LYS A 165 -18.26 20.75 -5.60
CA LYS A 165 -19.33 21.69 -5.25
C LYS A 165 -20.49 20.94 -4.62
N TRP A 166 -20.91 21.35 -3.43
CA TRP A 166 -21.94 20.68 -2.64
C TRP A 166 -23.26 20.48 -3.41
N TYR A 167 -23.63 21.42 -4.28
CA TYR A 167 -24.86 21.37 -5.07
C TYR A 167 -24.82 20.33 -6.22
N ASN A 168 -23.64 19.86 -6.63
CA ASN A 168 -23.49 18.79 -7.63
C ASN A 168 -23.46 17.39 -7.00
N GLN A 169 -23.15 17.27 -5.71
CA GLN A 169 -23.01 15.99 -5.02
C GLN A 169 -24.32 15.15 -5.03
N PRO A 170 -25.53 15.72 -4.85
CA PRO A 170 -26.76 14.93 -4.92
C PRO A 170 -26.98 14.29 -6.31
N MET A 171 -26.66 15.00 -7.41
CA MET A 171 -26.77 14.46 -8.77
C MET A 171 -25.77 13.31 -8.98
N ILE A 172 -24.52 13.50 -8.60
CA ILE A 172 -23.46 12.48 -8.66
C ILE A 172 -23.86 11.24 -7.86
N GLY A 173 -24.39 11.44 -6.65
CA GLY A 173 -24.86 10.36 -5.80
C GLY A 173 -26.08 9.62 -6.42
N ALA A 174 -27.03 10.33 -7.02
CA ALA A 174 -28.17 9.74 -7.70
C ALA A 174 -27.76 8.93 -8.94
N GLU A 175 -26.87 9.46 -9.77
CA GLU A 175 -26.34 8.74 -10.93
C GLU A 175 -25.67 7.44 -10.51
N TRP A 176 -24.79 7.50 -9.49
CA TRP A 176 -24.15 6.29 -8.96
C TRP A 176 -25.15 5.31 -8.35
N LEU A 177 -26.11 5.79 -7.56
CA LEU A 177 -27.04 4.92 -6.83
C LEU A 177 -27.99 4.18 -7.76
N PHE A 178 -28.53 4.87 -8.78
CA PHE A 178 -29.56 4.34 -9.67
C PHE A 178 -28.98 3.70 -10.93
N LEU A 179 -27.89 4.24 -11.47
CA LEU A 179 -27.31 3.76 -12.73
C LEU A 179 -26.00 2.99 -12.54
N GLY A 180 -25.30 3.16 -11.42
CA GLY A 180 -23.97 2.57 -11.18
C GLY A 180 -22.89 3.15 -12.08
N THR A 181 -23.06 4.38 -12.56
CA THR A 181 -22.19 5.08 -13.51
C THR A 181 -21.75 6.45 -12.98
N GLY A 182 -21.01 7.19 -13.78
CA GLY A 182 -20.59 8.54 -13.50
C GLY A 182 -19.39 8.66 -12.53
N ILE A 183 -19.14 9.87 -12.08
CA ILE A 183 -18.00 10.20 -11.22
C ILE A 183 -18.02 9.38 -9.92
N GLY A 184 -19.19 9.14 -9.34
CA GLY A 184 -19.34 8.35 -8.11
C GLY A 184 -19.03 6.85 -8.26
N ALA A 185 -18.93 6.34 -9.50
CA ALA A 185 -18.64 4.94 -9.80
C ALA A 185 -17.12 4.66 -9.97
N SER A 186 -16.27 5.65 -9.79
CA SER A 186 -14.82 5.57 -9.96
C SER A 186 -14.07 6.15 -8.76
N ASN A 187 -12.86 5.67 -8.51
CA ASN A 187 -11.93 6.29 -7.57
C ASN A 187 -11.11 7.42 -8.19
N GLN A 188 -11.32 7.71 -9.48
CA GLN A 188 -10.69 8.75 -10.27
C GLN A 188 -9.18 8.58 -10.54
N PHE A 189 -8.59 7.43 -10.22
CA PHE A 189 -7.23 7.05 -10.59
C PHE A 189 -7.27 6.11 -11.80
N GLU A 190 -7.58 6.66 -12.99
CA GLU A 190 -7.81 5.87 -14.20
C GLU A 190 -6.60 5.83 -15.14
N ALA A 191 -5.56 6.58 -14.82
CA ALA A 191 -4.30 6.59 -15.56
C ALA A 191 -3.13 6.65 -14.60
N GLY A 192 -2.05 6.00 -14.99
CA GLY A 192 -0.81 5.98 -14.23
C GLY A 192 0.35 5.49 -15.06
N GLY A 193 1.43 5.18 -14.38
CA GLY A 193 2.62 4.64 -15.04
C GLY A 193 3.63 4.12 -14.05
N PHE A 194 4.51 3.30 -14.57
CA PHE A 194 5.70 2.81 -13.89
C PHE A 194 6.90 3.06 -14.77
N ILE A 195 7.93 3.66 -14.23
CA ILE A 195 9.14 3.96 -14.99
C ILE A 195 10.40 3.62 -14.20
N ARG A 196 11.48 3.42 -14.92
CA ARG A 196 12.83 3.45 -14.35
C ARG A 196 13.36 4.88 -14.41
N SER A 197 13.82 5.41 -13.27
CA SER A 197 14.45 6.75 -13.23
C SER A 197 15.82 6.78 -13.91
N SER A 198 16.46 5.61 -14.04
CA SER A 198 17.71 5.43 -14.78
C SER A 198 17.89 3.97 -15.24
N ASP A 199 18.82 3.73 -16.14
CA ASP A 199 19.19 2.39 -16.62
C ASP A 199 19.91 1.53 -15.58
N GLU A 200 20.22 2.08 -14.41
CA GLU A 200 20.80 1.33 -13.29
C GLU A 200 19.79 0.35 -12.66
N PHE A 201 18.49 0.60 -12.84
CA PHE A 201 17.44 -0.23 -12.29
C PHE A 201 17.00 -1.32 -13.27
N ASP A 202 16.87 -2.55 -12.79
CA ASP A 202 16.37 -3.69 -13.57
C ASP A 202 14.81 -3.72 -13.63
N TRP A 203 14.14 -2.90 -12.81
CA TRP A 203 12.68 -2.79 -12.71
C TRP A 203 12.25 -1.32 -12.51
N PRO A 204 11.00 -0.97 -12.78
CA PRO A 204 10.48 0.34 -12.48
C PRO A 204 10.61 0.67 -10.99
N ASN A 205 11.24 1.79 -10.70
CA ASN A 205 11.44 2.27 -9.33
C ASN A 205 10.60 3.50 -8.98
N ILE A 206 9.89 4.07 -9.96
CA ILE A 206 8.97 5.21 -9.78
C ILE A 206 7.57 4.81 -10.27
N GLN A 207 6.55 5.09 -9.47
CA GLN A 207 5.13 4.94 -9.84
C GLN A 207 4.45 6.30 -9.94
N TYR A 208 3.53 6.39 -10.91
CA TYR A 208 2.64 7.53 -11.11
C TYR A 208 1.19 7.13 -10.94
N HIS A 209 0.42 7.96 -10.22
CA HIS A 209 -1.02 7.97 -10.27
C HIS A 209 -1.48 9.36 -10.72
N PHE A 210 -2.29 9.42 -11.78
CA PHE A 210 -2.81 10.69 -12.26
C PHE A 210 -4.20 10.96 -11.73
N LEU A 211 -4.43 12.18 -11.26
CA LEU A 211 -5.71 12.63 -10.74
C LEU A 211 -6.13 13.92 -11.44
N PRO A 212 -7.35 13.97 -12.08
CA PRO A 212 -7.81 15.16 -12.80
C PRO A 212 -8.42 16.21 -11.85
N ILE A 213 -7.74 16.48 -10.74
CA ILE A 213 -8.05 17.51 -9.76
C ILE A 213 -6.78 17.82 -8.96
N ALA A 214 -6.62 19.08 -8.50
CA ALA A 214 -5.55 19.46 -7.58
C ALA A 214 -6.12 19.59 -6.16
N ILE A 215 -5.76 18.63 -5.30
CA ILE A 215 -6.18 18.55 -3.88
C ILE A 215 -4.95 18.34 -2.99
N ASN A 216 -5.03 18.83 -1.77
CA ASN A 216 -4.06 18.51 -0.73
C ASN A 216 -4.33 17.13 -0.15
N TYR A 217 -3.35 16.56 0.54
CA TYR A 217 -3.45 15.25 1.16
C TYR A 217 -4.62 15.10 2.13
N ASN A 218 -4.95 16.15 2.87
CA ASN A 218 -6.11 16.19 3.76
C ASN A 218 -7.47 16.31 3.04
N GLY A 219 -7.48 16.21 1.70
CA GLY A 219 -8.68 16.30 0.87
C GLY A 219 -9.19 17.73 0.63
N THR A 220 -8.49 18.75 1.11
CA THR A 220 -8.83 20.15 0.79
C THR A 220 -8.35 20.52 -0.60
N ASN A 221 -8.99 21.51 -1.23
CA ASN A 221 -8.55 22.01 -2.54
C ASN A 221 -7.17 22.67 -2.42
N ALA A 222 -6.25 22.30 -3.31
CA ALA A 222 -4.98 23.02 -3.45
C ALA A 222 -5.21 24.43 -4.04
N ILE A 223 -6.19 24.52 -4.98
CA ILE A 223 -6.67 25.77 -5.58
C ILE A 223 -8.20 25.75 -5.67
N HIS A 224 -8.83 26.93 -5.72
CA HIS A 224 -10.28 27.07 -5.88
C HIS A 224 -10.75 27.14 -7.33
N GLU A 225 -10.04 26.48 -8.22
CA GLU A 225 -10.29 26.44 -9.66
C GLU A 225 -9.89 25.08 -10.26
N HIS A 226 -9.95 24.96 -11.58
CA HIS A 226 -9.59 23.71 -12.26
C HIS A 226 -8.09 23.42 -12.13
N GLY A 227 -7.75 22.22 -11.76
CA GLY A 227 -6.38 21.71 -11.66
C GLY A 227 -6.30 20.22 -11.89
N PHE A 228 -5.08 19.70 -11.98
CA PHE A 228 -4.79 18.26 -12.05
C PHE A 228 -3.43 17.99 -11.38
N GLN A 229 -3.18 16.74 -11.05
CA GLN A 229 -1.95 16.37 -10.35
C GLN A 229 -1.46 14.97 -10.72
N ALA A 230 -0.16 14.78 -10.54
CA ALA A 230 0.48 13.48 -10.47
C ALA A 230 0.89 13.20 -9.03
N HIS A 231 0.50 12.06 -8.51
CA HIS A 231 1.14 11.45 -7.35
C HIS A 231 2.35 10.67 -7.87
N VAL A 232 3.49 10.88 -7.29
CA VAL A 232 4.72 10.22 -7.72
C VAL A 232 5.54 9.80 -6.52
N GLY A 233 6.05 8.57 -6.56
CA GLY A 233 6.82 8.03 -5.44
C GLY A 233 7.73 6.88 -5.82
N SER A 234 8.75 6.67 -4.98
CA SER A 234 9.68 5.56 -5.09
C SER A 234 9.05 4.25 -4.65
N MET A 235 9.32 3.16 -5.39
CA MET A 235 8.72 1.85 -5.16
C MET A 235 9.55 0.93 -4.26
N ARG A 236 10.84 1.13 -4.15
CA ARG A 236 11.73 0.25 -3.38
C ARG A 236 12.75 1.01 -2.55
N SER A 237 12.26 1.89 -1.69
CA SER A 237 13.10 2.57 -0.71
C SER A 237 13.91 1.57 0.10
N PRO A 238 15.24 1.78 0.28
CA PRO A 238 16.05 0.98 1.20
C PRO A 238 15.87 1.37 2.66
N SER A 239 15.15 2.45 2.97
CA SER A 239 14.81 2.85 4.34
C SER A 239 14.00 1.77 5.06
N ARG A 240 14.32 1.54 6.33
CA ARG A 240 13.64 0.54 7.18
C ARG A 240 13.20 1.15 8.48
N GLY A 241 11.97 0.85 8.83
CA GLY A 241 11.34 1.29 10.05
C GLY A 241 11.00 0.13 10.98
N ARG A 242 10.21 0.45 12.03
CA ARG A 242 9.79 -0.52 13.02
C ARG A 242 8.49 -0.15 13.72
N ILE A 243 7.86 -1.17 14.32
CA ILE A 243 6.65 -1.06 15.14
C ILE A 243 6.93 -1.70 16.48
N GLN A 244 6.75 -0.95 17.56
CA GLN A 244 6.99 -1.40 18.93
C GLN A 244 5.85 -1.02 19.85
N LEU A 245 5.49 -1.91 20.75
CA LEU A 245 4.55 -1.59 21.81
C LEU A 245 5.12 -0.51 22.72
N LYS A 246 4.23 0.33 23.29
CA LYS A 246 4.53 1.26 24.38
C LYS A 246 4.10 0.70 25.73
N SER A 247 3.07 -0.15 25.74
CA SER A 247 2.56 -0.83 26.94
C SER A 247 1.83 -2.14 26.59
N LYS A 248 1.26 -2.78 27.59
CA LYS A 248 0.43 -3.98 27.47
C LYS A 248 -1.00 -3.68 27.03
N ASP A 249 -1.42 -2.42 27.08
CA ASP A 249 -2.79 -2.02 26.75
C ASP A 249 -3.05 -2.17 25.25
N PRO A 250 -4.01 -3.03 24.83
CA PRO A 250 -4.34 -3.24 23.43
C PRO A 250 -4.96 -2.00 22.76
N PHE A 251 -5.46 -1.03 23.54
CA PHE A 251 -6.06 0.20 23.04
C PHE A 251 -5.03 1.33 22.88
N GLU A 252 -3.82 1.17 23.43
CA GLU A 252 -2.75 2.14 23.24
C GLU A 252 -2.10 1.96 21.85
N HIS A 253 -1.99 3.09 21.11
CA HIS A 253 -1.30 3.08 19.82
C HIS A 253 0.20 2.79 20.00
N PRO A 254 0.79 1.93 19.13
CA PRO A 254 2.20 1.61 19.20
C PRO A 254 3.09 2.80 18.85
N SER A 255 4.37 2.65 19.08
CA SER A 255 5.39 3.48 18.44
C SER A 255 5.57 2.97 17.01
N ILE A 256 5.34 3.84 16.02
CA ILE A 256 5.52 3.56 14.60
C ILE A 256 6.61 4.50 14.09
N LEU A 257 7.72 3.94 13.68
CA LEU A 257 8.81 4.67 13.04
C LEU A 257 8.98 4.12 11.63
N PHE A 258 8.56 4.86 10.62
CA PHE A 258 8.81 4.49 9.22
C PHE A 258 10.25 4.71 8.81
N ASN A 259 10.92 5.70 9.41
CA ASN A 259 12.29 6.07 9.13
C ASN A 259 12.53 6.43 7.65
N TYR A 260 11.54 7.12 7.05
CA TYR A 260 11.59 7.55 5.65
C TYR A 260 12.85 8.37 5.34
N MET A 261 13.28 8.32 4.08
CA MET A 261 14.37 9.15 3.56
C MET A 261 15.70 9.01 4.34
N SER A 262 15.95 7.82 4.91
CA SER A 262 17.15 7.58 5.71
C SER A 262 18.39 7.26 4.89
N THR A 263 18.25 7.14 3.58
CA THR A 263 19.37 6.80 2.66
C THR A 263 19.50 7.82 1.54
N GLU A 264 20.70 7.98 0.97
CA GLU A 264 20.94 8.87 -0.16
C GLU A 264 20.21 8.42 -1.43
N GLN A 265 19.93 7.11 -1.58
CA GLN A 265 19.15 6.61 -2.70
C GLN A 265 17.72 7.19 -2.69
N ASP A 266 17.09 7.28 -1.52
CA ASP A 266 15.75 7.87 -1.40
C ASP A 266 15.72 9.31 -1.90
N TRP A 267 16.70 10.13 -1.49
CA TRP A 267 16.80 11.52 -1.91
C TRP A 267 17.03 11.64 -3.41
N ARG A 268 17.93 10.83 -3.98
CA ARG A 268 18.21 10.81 -5.41
C ARG A 268 16.95 10.47 -6.20
N GLU A 269 16.25 9.39 -5.82
CA GLU A 269 15.03 8.96 -6.51
C GLU A 269 13.93 10.03 -6.47
N PHE A 270 13.76 10.75 -5.36
CA PHE A 270 12.77 11.82 -5.28
C PHE A 270 13.18 13.06 -6.08
N ARG A 271 14.46 13.42 -6.12
CA ARG A 271 14.97 14.50 -7.01
C ARG A 271 14.71 14.17 -8.47
N ASP A 272 15.01 12.92 -8.88
CA ASP A 272 14.78 12.45 -10.24
C ASP A 272 13.27 12.41 -10.55
N ALA A 273 12.45 11.92 -9.65
CA ALA A 273 11.00 11.88 -9.80
C ALA A 273 10.39 13.26 -10.06
N ILE A 274 10.83 14.31 -9.35
CA ILE A 274 10.35 15.68 -9.59
C ILE A 274 10.77 16.16 -10.99
N ARG A 275 12.03 15.97 -11.37
CA ARG A 275 12.55 16.42 -12.67
C ARG A 275 11.86 15.71 -13.83
N ILE A 276 11.78 14.40 -13.77
CA ILE A 276 11.11 13.57 -14.79
C ILE A 276 9.62 13.93 -14.87
N THR A 277 8.95 14.12 -13.74
CA THR A 277 7.53 14.52 -13.75
C THR A 277 7.34 15.87 -14.44
N ARG A 278 8.21 16.85 -14.19
CA ARG A 278 8.16 18.14 -14.90
C ARG A 278 8.38 17.98 -16.40
N GLU A 279 9.32 17.12 -16.81
CA GLU A 279 9.54 16.81 -18.23
C GLU A 279 8.27 16.22 -18.87
N ILE A 280 7.63 15.23 -18.21
CA ILE A 280 6.37 14.64 -18.68
C ILE A 280 5.27 15.71 -18.73
N MET A 281 5.12 16.49 -17.69
CA MET A 281 4.08 17.52 -17.62
C MET A 281 4.27 18.64 -18.68
N HIS A 282 5.48 18.84 -19.21
CA HIS A 282 5.76 19.81 -20.27
C HIS A 282 5.65 19.28 -21.69
N GLN A 283 5.19 18.02 -21.86
CA GLN A 283 4.98 17.47 -23.20
C GLN A 283 3.78 18.11 -23.93
N PRO A 284 3.80 18.17 -25.29
CA PRO A 284 2.77 18.81 -26.10
C PRO A 284 1.33 18.32 -25.84
N ALA A 285 1.14 17.05 -25.46
CA ALA A 285 -0.17 16.50 -25.15
C ALA A 285 -0.87 17.25 -24.01
N LEU A 286 -0.13 17.87 -23.09
CA LEU A 286 -0.67 18.63 -21.97
C LEU A 286 -0.74 20.13 -22.21
N ASP A 287 -0.16 20.69 -23.28
CA ASP A 287 -0.19 22.12 -23.59
C ASP A 287 -1.59 22.76 -23.60
N PRO A 288 -2.65 22.07 -24.12
CA PRO A 288 -3.99 22.61 -24.09
C PRO A 288 -4.60 22.73 -22.69
N TYR A 289 -4.03 22.01 -21.70
CA TYR A 289 -4.57 21.87 -20.35
C TYR A 289 -3.67 22.48 -19.29
N ARG A 290 -2.35 22.40 -19.44
CA ARG A 290 -1.37 22.83 -18.45
C ARG A 290 -1.34 24.35 -18.29
N GLY A 291 -1.66 24.81 -17.08
CA GLY A 291 -1.43 26.16 -16.59
C GLY A 291 -0.14 26.26 -15.78
N GLU A 292 -0.16 27.09 -14.74
CA GLU A 292 0.98 27.26 -13.84
C GLU A 292 1.19 26.03 -12.95
N GLU A 293 2.45 25.74 -12.62
CA GLU A 293 2.81 24.76 -11.61
C GLU A 293 2.49 25.32 -10.21
N ILE A 294 1.61 24.65 -9.48
CA ILE A 294 1.16 25.05 -8.14
C ILE A 294 2.10 24.48 -7.09
N SER A 295 2.44 23.20 -7.22
CA SER A 295 3.30 22.45 -6.30
C SER A 295 4.23 21.53 -7.10
N PRO A 296 5.53 21.53 -6.78
CA PRO A 296 6.26 22.30 -5.78
C PRO A 296 6.39 23.79 -6.10
N GLY A 297 6.05 24.24 -7.32
CA GLY A 297 6.19 25.61 -7.78
C GLY A 297 7.54 25.89 -8.44
N GLN A 298 7.53 26.86 -9.36
CA GLN A 298 8.69 27.17 -10.22
C GLN A 298 9.95 27.60 -9.46
N ALA A 299 9.83 28.03 -8.19
CA ALA A 299 10.98 28.43 -7.37
C ALA A 299 11.82 27.24 -6.88
N VAL A 300 11.27 26.03 -6.88
CA VAL A 300 11.95 24.80 -6.40
C VAL A 300 12.71 24.16 -7.55
N GLN A 301 14.00 24.44 -7.68
CA GLN A 301 14.84 23.99 -8.81
C GLN A 301 16.08 23.20 -8.39
N THR A 302 16.78 23.63 -7.34
CA THR A 302 18.03 23.01 -6.89
C THR A 302 17.76 21.77 -6.05
N ASP A 303 18.75 20.88 -5.94
CA ASP A 303 18.64 19.69 -5.08
C ASP A 303 18.23 20.06 -3.64
N THR A 304 18.85 21.09 -3.07
CA THR A 304 18.54 21.55 -1.72
C THR A 304 17.08 21.99 -1.58
N GLN A 305 16.56 22.72 -2.58
CA GLN A 305 15.16 23.17 -2.57
C GLN A 305 14.18 22.00 -2.76
N ILE A 306 14.55 21.04 -3.62
CA ILE A 306 13.78 19.81 -3.82
C ILE A 306 13.76 18.99 -2.54
N ASP A 307 14.90 18.79 -1.89
CA ASP A 307 14.98 18.04 -0.62
C ASP A 307 14.16 18.69 0.48
N GLU A 308 14.18 20.02 0.57
CA GLU A 308 13.34 20.75 1.54
C GLU A 308 11.85 20.58 1.22
N PHE A 309 11.46 20.66 -0.06
CA PHE A 309 10.09 20.40 -0.49
C PHE A 309 9.65 18.99 -0.14
N VAL A 310 10.43 17.96 -0.49
CA VAL A 310 10.14 16.55 -0.19
C VAL A 310 9.99 16.34 1.32
N ARG A 311 10.90 16.89 2.12
CA ARG A 311 10.83 16.76 3.59
C ARG A 311 9.53 17.30 4.19
N ASN A 312 8.97 18.32 3.59
CA ASN A 312 7.79 19.02 4.11
C ASN A 312 6.46 18.53 3.50
N HIS A 313 6.49 17.82 2.36
CA HIS A 313 5.29 17.52 1.56
C HIS A 313 5.15 16.06 1.14
N ALA A 314 6.18 15.23 1.36
CA ALA A 314 6.06 13.82 1.06
C ALA A 314 5.15 13.14 2.10
N GLU A 315 4.27 12.27 1.62
CA GLU A 315 3.24 11.59 2.41
C GLU A 315 3.24 10.10 2.12
N THR A 316 2.71 9.32 3.04
CA THR A 316 2.54 7.88 2.83
C THR A 316 1.51 7.60 1.75
N ALA A 317 1.78 6.64 0.86
CA ALA A 317 0.80 6.09 -0.08
C ALA A 317 -0.10 5.00 0.56
N TYR A 318 -0.04 4.85 1.90
CA TYR A 318 -0.78 3.84 2.67
C TYR A 318 -0.48 2.39 2.29
N HIS A 319 0.78 2.09 2.04
CA HIS A 319 1.27 0.78 1.70
C HIS A 319 2.21 0.15 2.75
N PRO A 320 1.93 0.25 4.09
CA PRO A 320 2.80 -0.35 5.08
C PRO A 320 2.86 -1.87 4.90
N SER A 321 4.07 -2.43 5.00
CA SER A 321 4.34 -3.86 4.80
C SER A 321 5.55 -4.34 5.58
N SER A 322 5.82 -5.64 5.57
CA SER A 322 7.11 -6.25 5.88
C SER A 322 7.51 -6.30 7.37
N SER A 323 6.63 -5.95 8.31
CA SER A 323 6.92 -5.91 9.76
C SER A 323 6.96 -7.27 10.46
N CYS A 324 6.63 -8.35 9.75
CA CYS A 324 6.75 -9.75 10.18
C CYS A 324 7.29 -10.59 9.01
N LYS A 325 8.39 -10.14 8.39
CA LYS A 325 8.87 -10.66 7.11
C LYS A 325 9.05 -12.17 7.08
N MET A 326 8.71 -12.78 5.94
CA MET A 326 9.05 -14.17 5.68
C MET A 326 10.52 -14.32 5.29
N GLY A 327 11.10 -15.46 5.60
CA GLY A 327 12.47 -15.80 5.27
C GLY A 327 13.03 -16.91 6.15
N GLU A 328 14.34 -17.16 5.99
CA GLU A 328 15.10 -18.17 6.76
C GLU A 328 16.27 -17.53 7.55
N ASP A 329 16.39 -16.19 7.49
CA ASP A 329 17.43 -15.47 8.24
C ASP A 329 17.00 -15.16 9.68
N ASP A 330 17.94 -14.75 10.52
CA ASP A 330 17.73 -14.48 11.95
C ASP A 330 16.66 -13.40 12.25
N MET A 331 16.32 -12.58 11.27
CA MET A 331 15.29 -11.56 11.37
C MET A 331 13.96 -11.97 10.71
N ALA A 332 13.85 -13.20 10.20
CA ALA A 332 12.61 -13.71 9.66
C ALA A 332 11.64 -14.05 10.80
N VAL A 333 10.38 -13.67 10.63
CA VAL A 333 9.31 -13.95 11.60
C VAL A 333 8.52 -15.18 11.20
N VAL A 334 8.33 -15.39 9.91
CA VAL A 334 7.60 -16.54 9.37
C VAL A 334 8.37 -17.22 8.25
N ASP A 335 8.08 -18.49 8.04
CA ASP A 335 8.58 -19.23 6.88
C ASP A 335 7.75 -18.94 5.62
N GLY A 336 8.10 -19.56 4.48
CA GLY A 336 7.40 -19.42 3.20
C GLY A 336 5.94 -19.91 3.19
N TYR A 337 5.48 -20.51 4.28
CA TYR A 337 4.10 -20.97 4.52
C TYR A 337 3.36 -20.12 5.56
N GLY A 338 3.93 -19.00 5.95
CA GLY A 338 3.37 -18.08 6.94
C GLY A 338 3.43 -18.60 8.37
N ARG A 339 4.08 -19.74 8.65
CA ARG A 339 4.20 -20.29 10.01
C ARG A 339 5.23 -19.48 10.80
N VAL A 340 4.85 -19.08 12.01
CA VAL A 340 5.76 -18.32 12.88
C VAL A 340 6.89 -19.25 13.35
N HIS A 341 8.13 -18.80 13.15
CA HIS A 341 9.31 -19.58 13.53
C HIS A 341 9.30 -19.96 15.02
N GLU A 342 9.74 -21.17 15.32
CA GLU A 342 9.80 -21.74 16.68
C GLU A 342 8.44 -21.84 17.40
N MET A 343 7.30 -21.59 16.74
CA MET A 343 5.95 -21.69 17.28
C MET A 343 5.15 -22.79 16.56
N GLN A 344 4.15 -23.33 17.24
CA GLN A 344 3.24 -24.31 16.68
C GLN A 344 1.81 -23.77 16.63
N GLY A 345 1.05 -24.15 15.59
CA GLY A 345 -0.36 -23.76 15.45
C GLY A 345 -0.58 -22.26 15.28
N LEU A 346 0.41 -21.52 14.75
CA LEU A 346 0.33 -20.08 14.53
C LEU A 346 0.90 -19.69 13.16
N ARG A 347 0.12 -18.93 12.41
CA ARG A 347 0.56 -18.29 11.16
C ARG A 347 0.25 -16.80 11.16
N VAL A 348 1.04 -16.05 10.41
CA VAL A 348 0.73 -14.66 10.01
C VAL A 348 0.47 -14.65 8.51
N ILE A 349 -0.68 -14.08 8.09
CA ILE A 349 -1.12 -14.08 6.69
C ILE A 349 -1.70 -12.69 6.36
N ASP A 350 -0.85 -11.73 6.10
CA ASP A 350 -1.19 -10.37 5.67
C ASP A 350 0.04 -9.69 5.05
N ALA A 351 -0.04 -8.40 4.77
CA ALA A 351 1.05 -7.66 4.15
C ALA A 351 2.33 -7.57 5.01
N SER A 352 2.25 -7.86 6.31
CA SER A 352 3.43 -7.86 7.19
C SER A 352 4.46 -8.92 6.84
N ILE A 353 4.03 -10.01 6.18
CA ILE A 353 4.96 -11.11 5.85
C ILE A 353 5.78 -10.87 4.58
N MET A 354 5.51 -9.84 3.80
CA MET A 354 6.33 -9.53 2.62
C MET A 354 7.80 -9.36 3.05
N PRO A 355 8.76 -10.04 2.40
CA PRO A 355 10.19 -9.85 2.73
C PRO A 355 10.68 -8.46 2.32
N LEU A 356 10.19 -7.97 1.19
CA LEU A 356 10.40 -6.63 0.65
C LEU A 356 9.07 -6.11 0.10
N ILE A 357 8.88 -4.80 0.19
CA ILE A 357 7.75 -4.15 -0.47
C ILE A 357 7.84 -4.35 -1.99
N ILE A 358 6.71 -4.59 -2.63
CA ILE A 358 6.64 -4.82 -4.08
C ILE A 358 6.66 -3.51 -4.87
N THR A 359 6.92 -3.59 -6.16
CA THR A 359 6.83 -2.45 -7.09
C THR A 359 5.39 -2.25 -7.55
N GLY A 360 4.57 -1.63 -6.72
CA GLY A 360 3.17 -1.33 -7.01
C GLY A 360 2.26 -1.42 -5.79
N ASN A 361 0.95 -1.30 -6.02
CA ASN A 361 -0.07 -1.32 -4.98
C ASN A 361 -0.19 -2.70 -4.33
N LEU A 362 -0.26 -2.76 -3.00
CA LEU A 362 -0.12 -4.00 -2.23
C LEU A 362 -1.35 -4.92 -2.26
N ASN A 363 -2.55 -4.40 -2.58
CA ASN A 363 -3.80 -5.12 -2.37
C ASN A 363 -3.88 -6.45 -3.14
N ALA A 364 -3.57 -6.45 -4.43
CA ALA A 364 -3.65 -7.66 -5.25
C ALA A 364 -2.64 -8.74 -4.79
N THR A 365 -1.41 -8.33 -4.48
CA THR A 365 -0.38 -9.24 -3.98
C THR A 365 -0.74 -9.81 -2.60
N THR A 366 -1.32 -9.00 -1.72
CA THR A 366 -1.80 -9.47 -0.40
C THR A 366 -2.90 -10.52 -0.56
N ILE A 367 -3.85 -10.30 -1.48
CA ILE A 367 -4.89 -11.30 -1.80
C ILE A 367 -4.27 -12.57 -2.36
N MET A 368 -3.34 -12.45 -3.31
CA MET A 368 -2.65 -13.61 -3.92
C MET A 368 -1.90 -14.43 -2.85
N MET A 369 -1.19 -13.79 -1.94
CA MET A 369 -0.52 -14.48 -0.83
C MET A 369 -1.53 -15.22 0.05
N ALA A 370 -2.65 -14.58 0.41
CA ALA A 370 -3.69 -15.19 1.23
C ALA A 370 -4.33 -16.39 0.53
N GLU A 371 -4.64 -16.32 -0.75
CA GLU A 371 -5.15 -17.44 -1.56
C GLU A 371 -4.17 -18.62 -1.56
N LYS A 372 -2.89 -18.36 -1.88
CA LYS A 372 -1.85 -19.39 -1.90
C LYS A 372 -1.68 -20.06 -0.54
N LEU A 373 -1.66 -19.30 0.54
CA LEU A 373 -1.51 -19.84 1.87
C LEU A 373 -2.77 -20.57 2.36
N ALA A 374 -3.96 -20.14 1.95
CA ALA A 374 -5.21 -20.85 2.21
C ALA A 374 -5.24 -22.23 1.52
N ASP A 375 -4.77 -22.32 0.27
CA ASP A 375 -4.62 -23.61 -0.42
C ASP A 375 -3.66 -24.53 0.33
N HIS A 376 -2.52 -24.00 0.77
CA HIS A 376 -1.55 -24.77 1.55
C HIS A 376 -2.14 -25.28 2.88
N ILE A 377 -2.86 -24.43 3.64
CA ILE A 377 -3.52 -24.79 4.90
C ILE A 377 -4.55 -25.91 4.68
N ARG A 378 -5.26 -25.89 3.55
CA ARG A 378 -6.25 -26.89 3.17
C ARG A 378 -5.64 -28.19 2.65
N GLY A 379 -4.32 -28.23 2.42
CA GLY A 379 -3.64 -29.36 1.80
C GLY A 379 -3.96 -29.51 0.29
N ASN A 380 -4.39 -28.46 -0.37
CA ASN A 380 -4.61 -28.46 -1.80
C ASN A 380 -3.26 -28.60 -2.53
N PRO A 381 -3.22 -29.30 -3.68
CA PRO A 381 -2.01 -29.38 -4.48
C PRO A 381 -1.60 -27.97 -4.97
N ALA A 382 -0.30 -27.75 -5.02
CA ALA A 382 0.21 -26.49 -5.58
C ALA A 382 -0.21 -26.34 -7.05
N LEU A 383 -0.51 -25.11 -7.46
CA LEU A 383 -0.74 -24.83 -8.87
C LEU A 383 0.50 -25.18 -9.70
N ALA A 384 0.30 -25.59 -10.94
CA ALA A 384 1.41 -25.83 -11.87
C ALA A 384 2.24 -24.56 -12.02
N ALA A 385 3.55 -24.71 -12.13
CA ALA A 385 4.44 -23.58 -12.38
C ALA A 385 4.03 -22.88 -13.69
N SER A 386 3.92 -21.56 -13.64
CA SER A 386 3.66 -20.76 -14.84
C SER A 386 4.90 -20.80 -15.76
N THR A 387 4.67 -20.99 -17.05
CA THR A 387 5.68 -20.86 -18.10
C THR A 387 5.56 -19.53 -18.84
N ALA A 388 4.69 -18.63 -18.37
CA ALA A 388 4.53 -17.32 -18.98
C ALA A 388 5.87 -16.56 -18.92
N PRO A 389 6.27 -15.88 -20.00
CA PRO A 389 7.47 -15.05 -19.99
C PRO A 389 7.27 -13.88 -19.03
N PHE A 390 8.35 -13.38 -18.46
CA PHE A 390 8.36 -12.14 -17.70
C PHE A 390 9.18 -11.09 -18.44
N TYR A 391 8.74 -9.84 -18.30
CA TYR A 391 9.39 -8.71 -18.92
C TYR A 391 10.78 -8.47 -18.33
N GLN A 392 11.76 -8.25 -19.19
CA GLN A 392 13.09 -7.76 -18.83
C GLN A 392 13.31 -6.46 -19.60
N ALA A 393 13.54 -5.37 -18.87
CA ALA A 393 13.83 -4.10 -19.48
C ALA A 393 15.11 -4.18 -20.32
N ALA A 394 15.05 -3.66 -21.55
CA ALA A 394 16.24 -3.53 -22.36
C ALA A 394 17.19 -2.54 -21.70
N ARG A 395 18.44 -2.94 -21.44
CA ARG A 395 19.50 -2.00 -21.09
C ARG A 395 19.79 -1.18 -22.34
N VAL A 396 19.64 0.13 -22.24
CA VAL A 396 20.10 1.01 -23.33
C VAL A 396 21.62 0.84 -23.37
N SER A 397 22.13 0.20 -24.44
CA SER A 397 23.58 0.17 -24.66
C SER A 397 24.03 1.64 -24.78
N SER A 398 24.79 2.10 -23.80
CA SER A 398 25.51 3.38 -23.93
C SER A 398 26.33 3.29 -25.20
N GLN A 399 25.83 3.87 -26.29
CA GLN A 399 26.69 4.19 -27.41
C GLN A 399 27.57 5.34 -26.93
N ALA A 400 28.85 5.00 -26.77
CA ALA A 400 29.94 5.90 -26.42
C ALA A 400 30.12 6.99 -27.48
#